data_d7edd6549605b49207b1230fca728ca1
#
_entry.id   d7edd6549605b49207b1230fca728ca1
#
_cell.length_a   1.000
_cell.length_b   1.000
_cell.length_c   1.000
_cell.angle_alpha   90.00
_cell.angle_beta   90.00
_cell.angle_gamma   90.00
#
_symmetry.space_group_name_H-M   'P 1'
#
loop_
_entity.id
_entity.type
_entity.pdbx_description
1 polymer ?
#
loop_
_entity_poly.entity_id
_entity_poly.type
_entity_poly.pdbx_seq_one_letter_code
_entity_poly.pdbx_strand_id
1 'polypeptide(L)'
;MLRRALVLAALCASSHAARVQLGMQPQPPPGAKPALLRLRGGGGAPTSPAATNLVSKIADQLAYEVAHCTVSKAKFFGFCGACCNWFLGLSAVNDALSNGPEVISLQMTLAMLAYSLLFSRWAGWDVTPANFMLAGSHMFNVAAQLNQLRRVVEYKLDKEAGGKAEISALATKSVGAVVIIAAYAAMAPKLKAMMPEGSYLASAAGPFTIHPWPPVTKLFLSAASLTDLHRPTDKISLTQYAALTLTGFIFTFYGLYVTPINYPLTSVNVLLCGSSAWHLGRKIKADFL
;
A
#
# COMPACT_ATOMS: atom_id res chain seq x y z
N MET A 1 -14.32 -2.21 20.13
CA MET A 1 -13.02 -2.80 19.71
C MET A 1 -12.50 -2.20 18.41
N LEU A 2 -13.32 -2.01 17.39
CA LEU A 2 -12.92 -1.44 16.09
C LEU A 2 -12.28 -0.03 16.19
N ARG A 3 -12.84 0.88 17.02
CA ARG A 3 -12.27 2.23 17.25
C ARG A 3 -10.86 2.22 17.84
N ARG A 4 -10.55 1.27 18.73
CA ARG A 4 -9.19 1.13 19.32
C ARG A 4 -8.20 0.51 18.34
N ALA A 5 -8.63 -0.43 17.50
CA ALA A 5 -7.81 -1.00 16.43
C ALA A 5 -7.50 0.05 15.34
N LEU A 6 -8.46 0.91 14.98
CA LEU A 6 -8.30 1.98 14.00
C LEU A 6 -7.33 3.07 14.47
N VAL A 7 -7.33 3.42 15.75
CA VAL A 7 -6.39 4.39 16.32
C VAL A 7 -4.96 3.82 16.36
N LEU A 8 -4.81 2.56 16.74
CA LEU A 8 -3.52 1.86 16.65
C LEU A 8 -3.04 1.74 15.20
N ALA A 9 -3.95 1.41 14.27
CA ALA A 9 -3.63 1.32 12.85
C ALA A 9 -3.19 2.67 12.26
N ALA A 10 -3.85 3.77 12.59
CA ALA A 10 -3.51 5.12 12.10
C ALA A 10 -2.17 5.64 12.64
N LEU A 11 -1.71 5.17 13.80
CA LEU A 11 -0.44 5.56 14.41
C LEU A 11 0.77 4.78 13.87
N CYS A 12 0.54 3.76 13.06
CA CYS A 12 1.52 2.71 12.78
C CYS A 12 2.09 2.66 11.37
N ALA A 13 2.12 3.74 10.63
CA ALA A 13 2.72 3.79 9.30
C ALA A 13 4.21 4.14 9.34
N SER A 14 5.09 3.31 8.83
CA SER A 14 6.52 3.47 9.06
C SER A 14 7.34 3.85 7.83
N SER A 15 8.42 4.59 8.06
CA SER A 15 9.45 4.96 7.10
C SER A 15 10.50 3.86 6.87
N HIS A 16 10.36 2.70 7.51
CA HIS A 16 11.38 1.63 7.43
C HIS A 16 11.50 1.04 6.01
N ALA A 17 10.39 0.98 5.27
CA ALA A 17 10.41 0.59 3.86
C ALA A 17 11.35 1.47 3.01
N ALA A 18 11.44 2.76 3.37
CA ALA A 18 12.32 3.70 2.71
C ALA A 18 13.80 3.36 2.86
N ARG A 19 14.21 2.84 4.01
CA ARG A 19 15.62 2.51 4.30
C ARG A 19 16.06 1.23 3.60
N VAL A 20 15.18 0.26 3.50
CA VAL A 20 15.50 -1.03 2.88
C VAL A 20 15.63 -0.91 1.37
N GLN A 21 14.87 -0.02 0.74
CA GLN A 21 15.01 0.25 -0.70
C GLN A 21 16.35 0.91 -1.08
N LEU A 22 17.05 1.51 -0.12
CA LEU A 22 18.25 2.31 -0.39
C LEU A 22 19.57 1.69 0.08
N GLY A 23 19.56 0.51 0.72
CA GLY A 23 20.79 -0.12 1.24
C GLY A 23 21.52 0.72 2.29
N MET A 24 20.89 1.80 2.82
CA MET A 24 21.49 2.70 3.79
C MET A 24 20.99 2.35 5.20
N GLN A 25 21.77 1.58 5.94
CA GLN A 25 21.64 1.49 7.38
C GLN A 25 22.61 2.48 8.04
N PRO A 26 22.12 3.53 8.71
CA PRO A 26 22.92 4.15 9.75
C PRO A 26 22.87 3.21 10.98
N GLN A 27 24.00 2.67 11.36
CA GLN A 27 24.15 2.01 12.65
C GLN A 27 23.82 3.02 13.76
N PRO A 28 23.06 2.63 14.80
CA PRO A 28 22.90 3.49 15.97
C PRO A 28 24.27 3.69 16.63
N PRO A 29 24.56 4.89 17.18
CA PRO A 29 25.81 5.10 17.88
C PRO A 29 25.92 4.12 19.07
N PRO A 30 27.12 3.55 19.31
CA PRO A 30 27.30 2.63 20.40
C PRO A 30 27.02 3.35 21.73
N GLY A 31 26.01 2.88 22.48
CA GLY A 31 25.68 3.40 23.80
C GLY A 31 24.32 4.09 23.97
N ALA A 32 23.51 4.27 22.93
CA ALA A 32 22.18 4.84 23.09
C ALA A 32 21.22 3.84 23.77
N LYS A 33 20.96 4.03 25.05
CA LYS A 33 19.89 3.32 25.78
C LYS A 33 18.53 3.86 25.32
N PRO A 34 17.55 3.02 24.97
CA PRO A 34 16.21 3.48 24.64
C PRO A 34 15.54 4.12 25.86
N ALA A 35 15.05 5.34 25.71
CA ALA A 35 14.23 5.99 26.73
C ALA A 35 12.88 5.27 26.82
N LEU A 36 12.68 4.53 27.88
CA LEU A 36 11.43 3.82 28.19
C LEU A 36 10.36 4.83 28.61
N LEU A 37 9.43 5.14 27.70
CA LEU A 37 8.17 5.77 28.06
C LEU A 37 7.29 4.70 28.73
N ARG A 38 7.24 4.68 30.05
CA ARG A 38 6.34 3.79 30.81
C ARG A 38 4.90 4.27 30.65
N LEU A 39 4.16 3.68 29.73
CA LEU A 39 2.70 3.76 29.74
C LEU A 39 2.15 2.84 30.82
N ARG A 40 1.72 3.45 31.92
CA ARG A 40 1.03 2.80 33.02
C ARG A 40 -0.45 2.74 32.69
N GLY A 41 -1.03 1.57 32.52
CA GLY A 41 -2.48 1.48 32.38
C GLY A 41 -3.06 0.11 32.09
N GLY A 42 -3.85 -0.41 32.99
CA GLY A 42 -5.08 -1.13 32.73
C GLY A 42 -5.00 -2.63 32.39
N GLY A 43 -5.51 -3.45 33.30
CA GLY A 43 -5.63 -4.89 33.18
C GLY A 43 -6.27 -5.38 31.88
N GLY A 44 -5.52 -6.17 31.13
CA GLY A 44 -5.98 -6.94 29.97
C GLY A 44 -5.58 -8.40 30.15
N ALA A 45 -6.36 -9.29 29.53
CA ALA A 45 -6.14 -10.73 29.55
C ALA A 45 -4.69 -11.11 29.18
N PRO A 46 -4.14 -12.23 29.66
CA PRO A 46 -2.76 -12.62 29.40
C PRO A 46 -2.55 -12.86 27.91
N THR A 47 -1.82 -11.95 27.28
CA THR A 47 -1.36 -12.11 25.90
C THR A 47 -0.18 -13.08 25.86
N SER A 48 -0.09 -13.92 24.82
CA SER A 48 1.04 -14.84 24.67
C SER A 48 2.36 -14.06 24.62
N PRO A 49 3.48 -14.61 25.14
CA PRO A 49 4.78 -13.93 25.13
C PRO A 49 5.22 -13.46 23.74
N ALA A 50 4.83 -14.18 22.68
CA ALA A 50 5.11 -13.81 21.29
C ALA A 50 4.33 -12.56 20.86
N ALA A 51 3.05 -12.42 21.24
CA ALA A 51 2.23 -11.25 20.94
C ALA A 51 2.72 -10.01 21.68
N THR A 52 3.13 -10.14 22.94
CA THR A 52 3.71 -9.05 23.72
C THR A 52 5.02 -8.56 23.08
N ASN A 53 5.86 -9.48 22.58
CA ASN A 53 7.12 -9.14 21.93
C ASN A 53 6.90 -8.45 20.57
N LEU A 54 5.87 -8.83 19.83
CA LEU A 54 5.52 -8.16 18.55
C LEU A 54 4.98 -6.75 18.81
N VAL A 55 4.09 -6.58 19.78
CA VAL A 55 3.50 -5.27 20.11
C VAL A 55 4.59 -4.30 20.59
N SER A 56 5.54 -4.75 21.42
CA SER A 56 6.65 -3.89 21.86
C SER A 56 7.54 -3.47 20.69
N LYS A 57 7.90 -4.39 19.80
CA LYS A 57 8.70 -4.07 18.59
C LYS A 57 8.00 -3.03 17.69
N ILE A 58 6.70 -3.16 17.52
CA ILE A 58 5.89 -2.19 16.75
C ILE A 58 5.91 -0.82 17.43
N ALA A 59 5.70 -0.77 18.76
CA ALA A 59 5.71 0.47 19.53
C ALA A 59 7.09 1.16 19.48
N ASP A 60 8.18 0.41 19.65
CA ASP A 60 9.55 0.92 19.60
C ASP A 60 9.88 1.46 18.21
N GLN A 61 9.46 0.76 17.14
CA GLN A 61 9.64 1.21 15.77
C GLN A 61 8.89 2.53 15.52
N LEU A 62 7.62 2.62 15.94
CA LEU A 62 6.82 3.84 15.79
C LEU A 62 7.45 5.02 16.56
N ALA A 63 7.82 4.81 17.81
CA ALA A 63 8.46 5.85 18.62
C ALA A 63 9.75 6.37 17.96
N TYR A 64 10.58 5.47 17.42
CA TYR A 64 11.78 5.84 16.67
C TYR A 64 11.46 6.66 15.43
N GLU A 65 10.45 6.26 14.65
CA GLU A 65 10.07 6.95 13.41
C GLU A 65 9.51 8.36 13.67
N VAL A 66 8.65 8.50 14.68
CA VAL A 66 8.12 9.80 15.10
C VAL A 66 9.25 10.72 15.58
N ALA A 67 10.18 10.21 16.39
CA ALA A 67 11.29 10.99 16.93
C ALA A 67 12.27 11.46 15.83
N HIS A 68 12.35 10.76 14.71
CA HIS A 68 13.35 11.02 13.66
C HIS A 68 12.73 11.48 12.33
N CYS A 69 11.42 11.65 12.23
CA CYS A 69 10.77 12.02 10.96
C CYS A 69 11.23 13.38 10.42
N THR A 70 11.64 14.32 11.27
CA THR A 70 12.07 15.68 10.87
C THR A 70 13.56 15.81 10.58
N VAL A 71 14.36 14.76 10.78
CA VAL A 71 15.83 14.82 10.60
C VAL A 71 16.25 15.09 9.16
N SER A 72 15.45 14.66 8.18
CA SER A 72 15.68 14.97 6.76
C SER A 72 14.37 14.97 5.98
N LYS A 73 14.36 15.67 4.83
CA LYS A 73 13.19 15.68 3.92
C LYS A 73 12.78 14.26 3.49
N ALA A 74 13.75 13.40 3.20
CA ALA A 74 13.46 12.00 2.85
C ALA A 74 12.75 11.24 3.97
N LYS A 75 13.21 11.42 5.22
CA LYS A 75 12.55 10.80 6.38
C LYS A 75 11.15 11.37 6.61
N PHE A 76 10.99 12.69 6.49
CA PHE A 76 9.69 13.33 6.63
C PHE A 76 8.67 12.82 5.60
N PHE A 77 9.01 12.88 4.32
CA PHE A 77 8.10 12.39 3.28
C PHE A 77 7.90 10.87 3.33
N GLY A 78 8.92 10.10 3.76
CA GLY A 78 8.78 8.66 4.00
C GLY A 78 7.79 8.35 5.11
N PHE A 79 7.86 9.05 6.23
CA PHE A 79 6.93 8.92 7.34
C PHE A 79 5.51 9.34 6.93
N CYS A 80 5.34 10.51 6.31
CA CYS A 80 4.04 10.96 5.80
C CYS A 80 3.44 9.97 4.79
N GLY A 81 4.27 9.42 3.88
CA GLY A 81 3.83 8.42 2.91
C GLY A 81 3.35 7.13 3.57
N ALA A 82 4.05 6.71 4.62
CA ALA A 82 3.64 5.57 5.40
C ALA A 82 2.27 5.82 6.09
N CYS A 83 2.06 6.99 6.70
CA CYS A 83 0.76 7.38 7.25
C CYS A 83 -0.34 7.38 6.19
N CYS A 84 -0.05 7.88 4.97
CA CYS A 84 -1.03 7.91 3.88
C CYS A 84 -1.49 6.52 3.42
N ASN A 85 -0.65 5.48 3.55
CA ASN A 85 -1.06 4.12 3.19
C ASN A 85 -2.23 3.59 4.04
N TRP A 86 -2.37 4.05 5.28
CA TRP A 86 -3.53 3.71 6.11
C TRP A 86 -4.82 4.33 5.61
N PHE A 87 -4.75 5.53 5.01
CA PHE A 87 -5.94 6.18 4.44
C PHE A 87 -6.54 5.41 3.27
N LEU A 88 -5.76 4.61 2.54
CA LEU A 88 -6.30 3.76 1.47
C LEU A 88 -7.27 2.70 2.01
N GLY A 89 -6.90 2.01 3.08
CA GLY A 89 -7.81 1.05 3.72
C GLY A 89 -8.96 1.74 4.46
N LEU A 90 -8.69 2.86 5.13
CA LEU A 90 -9.71 3.65 5.83
C LEU A 90 -10.76 4.22 4.87
N SER A 91 -10.35 4.68 3.68
CA SER A 91 -11.30 5.16 2.67
C SER A 91 -12.23 4.04 2.20
N ALA A 92 -11.71 2.83 1.99
CA ALA A 92 -12.53 1.68 1.63
C ALA A 92 -13.52 1.28 2.74
N VAL A 93 -13.11 1.39 4.02
CA VAL A 93 -14.01 1.18 5.16
C VAL A 93 -15.07 2.29 5.22
N ASN A 94 -14.68 3.55 5.03
CA ASN A 94 -15.62 4.67 4.99
C ASN A 94 -16.65 4.51 3.87
N ASP A 95 -16.21 4.12 2.66
CA ASP A 95 -17.13 3.85 1.55
C ASP A 95 -18.07 2.68 1.85
N ALA A 96 -17.60 1.68 2.60
CA ALA A 96 -18.45 0.56 3.00
C ALA A 96 -19.53 0.97 4.00
N LEU A 97 -19.29 2.00 4.80
CA LEU A 97 -20.23 2.49 5.83
C LEU A 97 -21.16 3.60 5.31
N SER A 98 -20.72 4.39 4.33
CA SER A 98 -21.39 5.62 3.94
C SER A 98 -21.94 5.63 2.52
N ASN A 99 -21.44 4.75 1.65
CA ASN A 99 -21.78 4.75 0.23
C ASN A 99 -22.33 3.39 -0.23
N GLY A 100 -23.14 3.41 -1.28
CA GLY A 100 -23.58 2.21 -1.97
C GLY A 100 -22.46 1.54 -2.77
N PRO A 101 -22.65 0.30 -3.26
CA PRO A 101 -21.65 -0.42 -4.04
C PRO A 101 -21.40 0.17 -5.43
N GLU A 102 -22.27 1.04 -5.92
CA GLU A 102 -22.16 1.73 -7.23
C GLU A 102 -20.96 2.67 -7.34
N VAL A 103 -20.46 3.18 -6.20
CA VAL A 103 -19.25 4.03 -6.17
C VAL A 103 -17.95 3.22 -6.29
N ILE A 104 -18.02 1.90 -6.16
CA ILE A 104 -16.83 1.04 -6.17
C ILE A 104 -16.37 0.82 -7.61
N SER A 105 -15.12 1.17 -7.92
CA SER A 105 -14.47 0.77 -9.17
C SER A 105 -13.89 -0.63 -9.03
N LEU A 106 -14.38 -1.56 -9.84
CA LEU A 106 -13.90 -2.94 -9.84
C LEU A 106 -12.42 -3.02 -10.22
N GLN A 107 -11.99 -2.25 -11.23
CA GLN A 107 -10.61 -2.21 -11.69
C GLN A 107 -9.68 -1.62 -10.62
N MET A 108 -10.08 -0.52 -9.99
CA MET A 108 -9.32 0.10 -8.91
C MET A 108 -9.22 -0.83 -7.68
N THR A 109 -10.31 -1.50 -7.31
CA THR A 109 -10.33 -2.46 -6.20
C THR A 109 -9.36 -3.62 -6.44
N LEU A 110 -9.34 -4.19 -7.65
CA LEU A 110 -8.41 -5.26 -8.02
C LEU A 110 -6.95 -4.77 -8.04
N ALA A 111 -6.70 -3.57 -8.57
CA ALA A 111 -5.37 -2.98 -8.57
C ALA A 111 -4.87 -2.73 -7.14
N MET A 112 -5.71 -2.19 -6.25
CA MET A 112 -5.39 -1.97 -4.84
C MET A 112 -5.17 -3.28 -4.09
N LEU A 113 -5.93 -4.32 -4.41
CA LEU A 113 -5.76 -5.65 -3.82
C LEU A 113 -4.41 -6.26 -4.23
N ALA A 114 -4.08 -6.27 -5.53
CA ALA A 114 -2.81 -6.77 -6.04
C ALA A 114 -1.60 -6.00 -5.48
N TYR A 115 -1.68 -4.66 -5.47
CA TYR A 115 -0.69 -3.78 -4.86
C TYR A 115 -0.46 -4.12 -3.39
N SER A 116 -1.53 -4.23 -2.61
CA SER A 116 -1.39 -4.45 -1.16
C SER A 116 -0.94 -5.87 -0.81
N LEU A 117 -1.33 -6.89 -1.57
CA LEU A 117 -0.83 -8.26 -1.39
C LEU A 117 0.68 -8.33 -1.59
N LEU A 118 1.21 -7.71 -2.66
CA LEU A 118 2.65 -7.70 -2.92
C LEU A 118 3.42 -6.90 -1.88
N PHE A 119 2.92 -5.73 -1.49
CA PHE A 119 3.57 -4.93 -0.46
C PHE A 119 3.55 -5.59 0.92
N SER A 120 2.44 -6.24 1.31
CA SER A 120 2.38 -6.95 2.59
C SER A 120 3.37 -8.10 2.63
N ARG A 121 3.46 -8.88 1.56
CA ARG A 121 4.45 -9.96 1.42
C ARG A 121 5.87 -9.43 1.48
N TRP A 122 6.19 -8.43 0.66
CA TRP A 122 7.52 -7.84 0.59
C TRP A 122 7.94 -7.24 1.94
N ALA A 123 7.10 -6.42 2.56
CA ALA A 123 7.42 -5.73 3.81
C ALA A 123 7.50 -6.67 5.02
N GLY A 124 6.69 -7.73 5.05
CA GLY A 124 6.63 -8.64 6.20
C GLY A 124 7.65 -9.77 6.19
N TRP A 125 8.10 -10.20 4.99
CA TRP A 125 8.90 -11.41 4.87
C TRP A 125 10.17 -11.27 4.03
N ASP A 126 10.18 -10.38 3.04
CA ASP A 126 11.29 -10.36 2.06
C ASP A 126 12.31 -9.24 2.34
N VAL A 127 11.98 -8.25 3.19
CA VAL A 127 12.94 -7.23 3.64
C VAL A 127 13.49 -7.55 5.02
N THR A 128 14.75 -7.20 5.24
CA THR A 128 15.42 -7.42 6.53
C THR A 128 16.00 -6.10 7.05
N PRO A 129 15.62 -5.67 8.24
CA PRO A 129 14.59 -6.22 9.12
C PRO A 129 13.17 -6.02 8.55
N ALA A 130 12.23 -6.94 8.90
CA ALA A 130 10.86 -6.87 8.43
C ALA A 130 10.18 -5.57 8.90
N ASN A 131 9.41 -4.95 7.99
CA ASN A 131 8.62 -3.76 8.28
C ASN A 131 7.17 -4.15 8.59
N PHE A 132 6.93 -4.56 9.82
CA PHE A 132 5.60 -5.02 10.24
C PHE A 132 4.54 -3.93 10.17
N MET A 133 4.94 -2.66 10.28
CA MET A 133 4.02 -1.52 10.22
C MET A 133 3.47 -1.33 8.81
N LEU A 134 4.38 -1.35 7.82
CA LEU A 134 4.00 -1.29 6.42
C LEU A 134 3.23 -2.55 6.02
N ALA A 135 3.68 -3.73 6.44
CA ALA A 135 2.96 -4.98 6.19
C ALA A 135 1.53 -4.92 6.76
N GLY A 136 1.39 -4.41 8.00
CA GLY A 136 0.09 -4.25 8.67
C GLY A 136 -0.86 -3.31 7.92
N SER A 137 -0.39 -2.16 7.44
CA SER A 137 -1.22 -1.22 6.67
C SER A 137 -1.72 -1.86 5.37
N HIS A 138 -0.87 -2.62 4.68
CA HIS A 138 -1.27 -3.31 3.46
C HIS A 138 -2.18 -4.52 3.74
N MET A 139 -1.96 -5.28 4.80
CA MET A 139 -2.89 -6.35 5.21
C MET A 139 -4.28 -5.79 5.57
N PHE A 140 -4.33 -4.66 6.28
CA PHE A 140 -5.58 -3.95 6.54
C PHE A 140 -6.27 -3.52 5.25
N ASN A 141 -5.52 -2.95 4.30
CA ASN A 141 -6.08 -2.58 3.01
C ASN A 141 -6.55 -3.82 2.21
N VAL A 142 -5.83 -4.94 2.25
CA VAL A 142 -6.29 -6.21 1.64
C VAL A 142 -7.66 -6.61 2.19
N ALA A 143 -7.84 -6.62 3.51
CA ALA A 143 -9.13 -6.96 4.12
C ALA A 143 -10.25 -5.99 3.70
N ALA A 144 -9.96 -4.69 3.67
CA ALA A 144 -10.89 -3.67 3.23
C ALA A 144 -11.27 -3.83 1.74
N GLN A 145 -10.29 -4.08 0.88
CA GLN A 145 -10.52 -4.27 -0.57
C GLN A 145 -11.24 -5.59 -0.89
N LEU A 146 -11.01 -6.66 -0.14
CA LEU A 146 -11.79 -7.90 -0.28
C LEU A 146 -13.27 -7.68 0.03
N ASN A 147 -13.57 -6.87 1.06
CA ASN A 147 -14.96 -6.49 1.33
C ASN A 147 -15.56 -5.63 0.21
N GLN A 148 -14.80 -4.67 -0.33
CA GLN A 148 -15.25 -3.87 -1.48
C GLN A 148 -15.47 -4.73 -2.72
N LEU A 149 -14.55 -5.68 -2.99
CA LEU A 149 -14.70 -6.63 -4.10
C LEU A 149 -15.99 -7.45 -3.97
N ARG A 150 -16.26 -8.01 -2.80
CA ARG A 150 -17.51 -8.74 -2.53
C ARG A 150 -18.72 -7.84 -2.85
N ARG A 151 -18.76 -6.61 -2.31
CA ARG A 151 -19.88 -5.67 -2.48
C ARG A 151 -20.15 -5.34 -3.95
N VAL A 152 -19.10 -5.01 -4.72
CA VAL A 152 -19.25 -4.66 -6.13
C VAL A 152 -19.62 -5.88 -7.00
N VAL A 153 -19.10 -7.07 -6.69
CA VAL A 153 -19.46 -8.29 -7.40
C VAL A 153 -20.92 -8.64 -7.17
N GLU A 154 -21.39 -8.63 -5.92
CA GLU A 154 -22.80 -8.85 -5.57
C GLU A 154 -23.71 -7.86 -6.32
N TYR A 155 -23.39 -6.56 -6.28
CA TYR A 155 -24.13 -5.52 -6.97
C TYR A 155 -24.21 -5.75 -8.49
N LYS A 156 -23.07 -6.06 -9.14
CA LYS A 156 -23.04 -6.30 -10.58
C LYS A 156 -23.81 -7.54 -10.99
N LEU A 157 -23.76 -8.60 -10.18
CA LEU A 157 -24.51 -9.84 -10.45
C LEU A 157 -26.02 -9.66 -10.32
N ASP A 158 -26.46 -8.83 -9.36
CA ASP A 158 -27.88 -8.71 -9.01
C ASP A 158 -28.59 -7.54 -9.71
N LYS A 159 -27.89 -6.44 -9.96
CA LYS A 159 -28.50 -5.17 -10.39
C LYS A 159 -28.04 -4.67 -11.75
N GLU A 160 -26.89 -5.08 -12.25
CA GLU A 160 -26.33 -4.50 -13.46
C GLU A 160 -26.57 -5.40 -14.69
N ALA A 161 -27.22 -4.83 -15.71
CA ALA A 161 -27.41 -5.54 -16.99
C ALA A 161 -26.03 -5.85 -17.61
N GLY A 162 -25.77 -7.13 -17.89
CA GLY A 162 -24.46 -7.59 -18.38
C GLY A 162 -23.41 -7.84 -17.30
N GLY A 163 -23.68 -7.58 -16.02
CA GLY A 163 -22.75 -7.77 -14.91
C GLY A 163 -22.20 -9.20 -14.80
N LYS A 164 -23.03 -10.20 -15.08
CA LYS A 164 -22.57 -11.63 -15.11
C LYS A 164 -21.48 -11.85 -16.19
N ALA A 165 -21.66 -11.29 -17.36
CA ALA A 165 -20.69 -11.41 -18.45
C ALA A 165 -19.38 -10.69 -18.11
N GLU A 166 -19.46 -9.47 -17.54
CA GLU A 166 -18.31 -8.72 -17.08
C GLU A 166 -17.52 -9.47 -16.01
N ILE A 167 -18.19 -9.96 -14.96
CA ILE A 167 -17.56 -10.72 -13.88
C ILE A 167 -16.94 -12.03 -14.39
N SER A 168 -17.62 -12.74 -15.27
CA SER A 168 -17.08 -13.97 -15.87
C SER A 168 -15.83 -13.71 -16.71
N ALA A 169 -15.86 -12.67 -17.56
CA ALA A 169 -14.71 -12.26 -18.38
C ALA A 169 -13.52 -11.82 -17.50
N LEU A 170 -13.82 -11.08 -16.43
CA LEU A 170 -12.79 -10.66 -15.48
C LEU A 170 -12.21 -11.84 -14.70
N ALA A 171 -13.04 -12.77 -14.24
CA ALA A 171 -12.58 -13.98 -13.56
C ALA A 171 -11.65 -14.81 -14.46
N THR A 172 -12.01 -15.00 -15.73
CA THR A 172 -11.17 -15.68 -16.71
C THR A 172 -9.82 -15.00 -16.91
N LYS A 173 -9.81 -13.66 -17.08
CA LYS A 173 -8.58 -12.87 -17.19
C LYS A 173 -7.73 -12.95 -15.93
N SER A 174 -8.37 -12.90 -14.76
CA SER A 174 -7.67 -12.98 -13.46
C SER A 174 -7.04 -14.35 -13.24
N VAL A 175 -7.72 -15.43 -13.58
CA VAL A 175 -7.15 -16.79 -13.52
C VAL A 175 -5.95 -16.90 -14.47
N GLY A 176 -6.06 -16.41 -15.71
CA GLY A 176 -4.95 -16.37 -16.65
C GLY A 176 -3.74 -15.59 -16.10
N ALA A 177 -3.99 -14.42 -15.52
CA ALA A 177 -2.93 -13.62 -14.90
C ALA A 177 -2.26 -14.34 -13.72
N VAL A 178 -3.03 -14.99 -12.85
CA VAL A 178 -2.51 -15.77 -11.71
C VAL A 178 -1.64 -16.93 -12.21
N VAL A 179 -2.08 -17.66 -13.25
CA VAL A 179 -1.29 -18.74 -13.84
C VAL A 179 0.05 -18.23 -14.39
N ILE A 180 0.04 -17.11 -15.13
CA ILE A 180 1.25 -16.50 -15.67
C ILE A 180 2.20 -16.06 -14.54
N ILE A 181 1.69 -15.41 -13.51
CA ILE A 181 2.47 -14.95 -12.34
C ILE A 181 3.06 -16.16 -11.60
N ALA A 182 2.28 -17.22 -11.38
CA ALA A 182 2.75 -18.43 -10.72
C ALA A 182 3.84 -19.15 -11.53
N ALA A 183 3.67 -19.27 -12.85
CA ALA A 183 4.67 -19.82 -13.74
C ALA A 183 5.95 -18.99 -13.73
N TYR A 184 5.82 -17.66 -13.80
CA TYR A 184 6.96 -16.74 -13.69
C TYR A 184 7.70 -16.91 -12.36
N ALA A 185 6.97 -16.91 -11.24
CA ALA A 185 7.55 -17.05 -9.90
C ALA A 185 8.28 -18.40 -9.73
N ALA A 186 7.75 -19.48 -10.30
CA ALA A 186 8.39 -20.79 -10.30
C ALA A 186 9.67 -20.84 -11.17
N MET A 187 9.68 -20.08 -12.26
CA MET A 187 10.84 -20.03 -13.18
C MET A 187 11.89 -18.99 -12.76
N ALA A 188 11.52 -17.96 -12.02
CA ALA A 188 12.38 -16.83 -11.68
C ALA A 188 13.74 -17.23 -11.08
N PRO A 189 13.87 -18.18 -10.14
CA PRO A 189 15.17 -18.59 -9.61
C PRO A 189 16.07 -19.20 -10.69
N LYS A 190 15.51 -20.02 -11.59
CA LYS A 190 16.26 -20.63 -12.70
C LYS A 190 16.70 -19.57 -13.71
N LEU A 191 15.82 -18.67 -14.09
CA LEU A 191 16.13 -17.56 -14.99
C LEU A 191 17.23 -16.66 -14.40
N LYS A 192 17.16 -16.36 -13.10
CA LYS A 192 18.19 -15.58 -12.41
C LYS A 192 19.56 -16.27 -12.47
N ALA A 193 19.61 -17.58 -12.24
CA ALA A 193 20.85 -18.36 -12.29
C ALA A 193 21.49 -18.43 -13.68
N MET A 194 20.72 -18.23 -14.75
CA MET A 194 21.20 -18.20 -16.14
C MET A 194 21.72 -16.82 -16.56
N MET A 195 21.52 -15.77 -15.75
CA MET A 195 21.95 -14.43 -16.10
C MET A 195 23.44 -14.24 -15.80
N PRO A 196 24.16 -13.42 -16.60
CA PRO A 196 25.56 -13.12 -16.36
C PRO A 196 25.76 -12.52 -14.96
N GLU A 197 26.80 -13.02 -14.27
CA GLU A 197 27.19 -12.49 -12.96
C GLU A 197 27.49 -10.98 -13.06
N GLY A 198 27.06 -10.20 -12.05
CA GLY A 198 27.22 -8.75 -12.06
C GLY A 198 26.22 -7.98 -12.93
N SER A 199 25.37 -8.66 -13.71
CA SER A 199 24.30 -7.98 -14.47
C SER A 199 23.16 -7.52 -13.55
N TYR A 200 22.44 -6.44 -13.96
CA TYR A 200 21.23 -6.01 -13.28
C TYR A 200 20.18 -7.14 -13.16
N LEU A 201 20.07 -7.99 -14.19
CA LEU A 201 19.11 -9.11 -14.21
C LEU A 201 19.41 -10.16 -13.12
N ALA A 202 20.69 -10.40 -12.81
CA ALA A 202 21.12 -11.31 -11.75
C ALA A 202 21.10 -10.67 -10.35
N SER A 203 20.97 -9.34 -10.26
CA SER A 203 21.06 -8.61 -9.00
C SER A 203 19.87 -8.85 -8.06
N ALA A 204 20.01 -8.45 -6.80
CA ALA A 204 18.92 -8.46 -5.83
C ALA A 204 17.76 -7.51 -6.23
N ALA A 205 18.05 -6.43 -6.96
CA ALA A 205 17.07 -5.50 -7.48
C ALA A 205 16.52 -5.89 -8.86
N GLY A 206 16.99 -7.01 -9.44
CA GLY A 206 16.59 -7.49 -10.76
C GLY A 206 15.18 -8.07 -10.79
N PRO A 207 14.62 -8.23 -12.01
CA PRO A 207 13.23 -8.61 -12.20
C PRO A 207 12.89 -10.00 -11.65
N PHE A 208 13.88 -10.90 -11.54
CA PHE A 208 13.70 -12.27 -11.03
C PHE A 208 13.68 -12.36 -9.50
N THR A 209 13.52 -11.23 -8.81
CA THR A 209 13.32 -11.15 -7.36
C THR A 209 11.99 -10.45 -7.05
N ILE A 210 11.57 -10.48 -5.78
CA ILE A 210 10.35 -9.77 -5.35
C ILE A 210 10.53 -8.24 -5.31
N HIS A 211 11.76 -7.75 -5.13
CA HIS A 211 12.02 -6.36 -4.75
C HIS A 211 11.54 -5.29 -5.75
N PRO A 212 11.63 -5.45 -7.09
CA PRO A 212 11.13 -4.43 -8.02
C PRO A 212 9.60 -4.44 -8.18
N TRP A 213 8.92 -5.54 -7.83
CA TRP A 213 7.50 -5.69 -8.15
C TRP A 213 6.56 -4.82 -7.34
N PRO A 214 6.75 -4.59 -6.01
CA PRO A 214 5.85 -3.71 -5.26
C PRO A 214 5.77 -2.29 -5.85
N PRO A 215 6.87 -1.58 -6.17
CA PRO A 215 6.78 -0.29 -6.87
C PRO A 215 6.10 -0.38 -8.25
N VAL A 216 6.37 -1.45 -9.02
CA VAL A 216 5.76 -1.65 -10.35
C VAL A 216 4.24 -1.79 -10.26
N THR A 217 3.71 -2.42 -9.20
CA THR A 217 2.25 -2.54 -9.02
C THR A 217 1.53 -1.22 -8.80
N LYS A 218 2.23 -0.14 -8.43
CA LYS A 218 1.65 1.21 -8.43
C LYS A 218 1.26 1.70 -9.83
N LEU A 219 1.89 1.18 -10.89
CA LEU A 219 1.45 1.44 -12.26
C LEU A 219 0.03 0.92 -12.51
N PHE A 220 -0.35 -0.19 -11.88
CA PHE A 220 -1.71 -0.72 -12.01
C PHE A 220 -2.75 0.20 -11.38
N LEU A 221 -2.41 0.87 -10.25
CA LEU A 221 -3.27 1.89 -9.65
C LEU A 221 -3.46 3.08 -10.59
N SER A 222 -2.37 3.56 -11.18
CA SER A 222 -2.41 4.67 -12.14
C SER A 222 -3.20 4.28 -13.39
N ALA A 223 -2.98 3.07 -13.93
CA ALA A 223 -3.72 2.57 -15.08
C ALA A 223 -5.22 2.43 -14.77
N ALA A 224 -5.58 1.87 -13.61
CA ALA A 224 -6.97 1.77 -13.18
C ALA A 224 -7.63 3.16 -13.04
N SER A 225 -6.91 4.13 -12.48
CA SER A 225 -7.38 5.53 -12.40
C SER A 225 -7.59 6.14 -13.80
N LEU A 226 -6.69 5.87 -14.74
CA LEU A 226 -6.80 6.37 -16.12
C LEU A 226 -7.95 5.72 -16.89
N THR A 227 -8.21 4.43 -16.69
CA THR A 227 -9.38 3.76 -17.33
C THR A 227 -10.71 4.31 -16.83
N ASP A 228 -10.74 4.81 -15.60
CA ASP A 228 -11.92 5.41 -14.97
C ASP A 228 -12.09 6.91 -15.25
N LEU A 229 -11.26 7.57 -16.09
CA LEU A 229 -11.28 9.04 -16.30
C LEU A 229 -12.64 9.63 -16.67
N HIS A 230 -13.44 8.89 -17.41
CA HIS A 230 -14.78 9.31 -17.84
C HIS A 230 -15.92 8.77 -16.96
N ARG A 231 -15.59 8.10 -15.86
CA ARG A 231 -16.59 7.55 -14.93
C ARG A 231 -17.52 8.67 -14.43
N PRO A 232 -18.86 8.44 -14.36
CA PRO A 232 -19.81 9.39 -13.82
C PRO A 232 -19.46 9.82 -12.39
N THR A 233 -19.70 11.08 -12.05
CA THR A 233 -19.28 11.68 -10.77
C THR A 233 -20.03 11.11 -9.56
N ASP A 234 -21.28 10.70 -9.74
CA ASP A 234 -22.09 9.99 -8.75
C ASP A 234 -21.48 8.64 -8.35
N LYS A 235 -20.70 8.02 -9.27
CA LYS A 235 -20.01 6.74 -9.05
C LYS A 235 -18.55 6.90 -8.62
N ILE A 236 -18.11 8.10 -8.23
CA ILE A 236 -16.75 8.37 -7.75
C ILE A 236 -16.74 8.45 -6.23
N SER A 237 -15.87 7.67 -5.57
CA SER A 237 -15.62 7.80 -4.13
C SER A 237 -14.72 9.00 -3.85
N LEU A 238 -15.24 9.98 -3.11
CA LEU A 238 -14.50 11.17 -2.69
C LEU A 238 -13.29 10.79 -1.82
N THR A 239 -13.50 9.92 -0.84
CA THR A 239 -12.47 9.53 0.14
C THR A 239 -11.37 8.69 -0.48
N GLN A 240 -11.71 7.79 -1.39
CA GLN A 240 -10.73 6.96 -2.10
C GLN A 240 -9.81 7.81 -2.98
N TYR A 241 -10.37 8.71 -3.80
CA TYR A 241 -9.56 9.56 -4.67
C TYR A 241 -8.80 10.64 -3.91
N ALA A 242 -9.29 11.12 -2.76
CA ALA A 242 -8.53 11.96 -1.86
C ALA A 242 -7.30 11.22 -1.28
N ALA A 243 -7.49 9.98 -0.82
CA ALA A 243 -6.40 9.15 -0.31
C ALA A 243 -5.34 8.83 -1.39
N LEU A 244 -5.76 8.48 -2.61
CA LEU A 244 -4.86 8.21 -3.74
C LEU A 244 -4.09 9.47 -4.17
N THR A 245 -4.75 10.62 -4.24
CA THR A 245 -4.12 11.91 -4.57
C THR A 245 -3.05 12.27 -3.54
N LEU A 246 -3.39 12.19 -2.25
CA LEU A 246 -2.47 12.50 -1.17
C LEU A 246 -1.28 11.53 -1.16
N THR A 247 -1.54 10.24 -1.34
CA THR A 247 -0.49 9.21 -1.42
C THR A 247 0.44 9.48 -2.60
N GLY A 248 -0.11 9.74 -3.78
CA GLY A 248 0.67 10.08 -4.98
C GLY A 248 1.52 11.33 -4.79
N PHE A 249 0.94 12.38 -4.21
CA PHE A 249 1.65 13.64 -3.92
C PHE A 249 2.86 13.40 -2.98
N ILE A 250 2.64 12.78 -1.83
CA ILE A 250 3.68 12.55 -0.83
C ILE A 250 4.80 11.67 -1.38
N PHE A 251 4.47 10.57 -2.06
CA PHE A 251 5.48 9.67 -2.62
C PHE A 251 6.22 10.24 -3.83
N THR A 252 5.65 11.22 -4.53
CA THR A 252 6.38 12.00 -5.54
C THR A 252 7.57 12.71 -4.91
N PHE A 253 7.34 13.46 -3.84
CA PHE A 253 8.41 14.15 -3.13
C PHE A 253 9.37 13.19 -2.43
N TYR A 254 8.84 12.10 -1.86
CA TYR A 254 9.69 11.07 -1.30
C TYR A 254 10.70 10.54 -2.33
N GLY A 255 10.26 10.23 -3.54
CA GLY A 255 11.13 9.74 -4.61
C GLY A 255 12.21 10.74 -5.04
N LEU A 256 11.94 12.05 -4.92
CA LEU A 256 12.90 13.12 -5.23
C LEU A 256 13.92 13.35 -4.11
N TYR A 257 13.57 13.06 -2.86
CA TYR A 257 14.45 13.35 -1.71
C TYR A 257 15.24 12.15 -1.19
N VAL A 258 14.92 10.93 -1.65
CA VAL A 258 15.74 9.75 -1.33
C VAL A 258 17.07 9.79 -2.11
N THR A 259 18.10 9.19 -1.52
CA THR A 259 19.42 9.10 -2.16
C THR A 259 19.77 7.64 -2.41
N PRO A 260 20.02 7.21 -3.66
CA PRO A 260 19.92 7.98 -4.90
C PRO A 260 18.46 8.35 -5.25
N ILE A 261 18.25 9.42 -6.05
CA ILE A 261 16.90 9.84 -6.49
C ILE A 261 16.21 8.67 -7.21
N ASN A 262 14.98 8.39 -6.80
CA ASN A 262 14.20 7.30 -7.39
C ASN A 262 13.19 7.85 -8.43
N TYR A 263 13.70 8.12 -9.64
CA TYR A 263 12.88 8.63 -10.75
C TYR A 263 11.69 7.70 -11.12
N PRO A 264 11.84 6.36 -11.19
CA PRO A 264 10.70 5.47 -11.41
C PRO A 264 9.58 5.67 -10.37
N LEU A 265 9.94 5.70 -9.08
CA LEU A 265 8.97 5.92 -8.00
C LEU A 265 8.29 7.29 -8.15
N THR A 266 9.05 8.34 -8.43
CA THR A 266 8.53 9.71 -8.66
C THR A 266 7.54 9.72 -9.82
N SER A 267 7.92 9.20 -10.98
CA SER A 267 7.10 9.23 -12.20
C SER A 267 5.76 8.51 -12.01
N VAL A 268 5.77 7.32 -11.39
CA VAL A 268 4.54 6.56 -11.12
C VAL A 268 3.61 7.32 -10.17
N ASN A 269 4.17 7.99 -9.17
CA ASN A 269 3.37 8.73 -8.19
C ASN A 269 2.88 10.08 -8.74
N VAL A 270 3.61 10.74 -9.64
CA VAL A 270 3.10 11.90 -10.39
C VAL A 270 1.88 11.51 -11.21
N LEU A 271 1.97 10.40 -11.93
CA LEU A 271 0.84 9.89 -12.74
C LEU A 271 -0.36 9.54 -11.86
N LEU A 272 -0.14 8.85 -10.75
CA LEU A 272 -1.20 8.51 -9.78
C LEU A 272 -1.84 9.75 -9.18
N CYS A 273 -1.02 10.72 -8.75
CA CYS A 273 -1.50 11.99 -8.19
C CYS A 273 -2.35 12.76 -9.20
N GLY A 274 -1.86 12.93 -10.42
CA GLY A 274 -2.56 13.68 -11.48
C GLY A 274 -3.89 13.03 -11.86
N SER A 275 -3.91 11.73 -12.12
CA SER A 275 -5.14 11.02 -12.48
C SER A 275 -6.16 11.00 -11.35
N SER A 276 -5.70 10.79 -10.11
CA SER A 276 -6.58 10.78 -8.94
C SER A 276 -7.11 12.18 -8.58
N ALA A 277 -6.27 13.22 -8.71
CA ALA A 277 -6.68 14.62 -8.52
C ALA A 277 -7.75 15.06 -9.54
N TRP A 278 -7.66 14.57 -10.78
CA TRP A 278 -8.69 14.79 -11.79
C TRP A 278 -10.05 14.28 -11.32
N HIS A 279 -10.13 13.04 -10.85
CA HIS A 279 -11.36 12.46 -10.32
C HIS A 279 -11.87 13.22 -9.10
N LEU A 280 -10.96 13.54 -8.17
CA LEU A 280 -11.27 14.30 -6.96
C LEU A 280 -11.85 15.67 -7.31
N GLY A 281 -11.23 16.40 -8.23
CA GLY A 281 -11.70 17.71 -8.68
C GLY A 281 -13.08 17.67 -9.34
N ARG A 282 -13.33 16.66 -10.21
CA ARG A 282 -14.65 16.44 -10.82
C ARG A 282 -15.73 16.16 -9.75
N LYS A 283 -15.38 15.33 -8.76
CA LYS A 283 -16.31 14.98 -7.66
C LYS A 283 -16.62 16.18 -6.79
N ILE A 284 -15.60 16.95 -6.37
CA ILE A 284 -15.76 18.15 -5.58
C ILE A 284 -16.63 19.18 -6.34
N LYS A 285 -16.38 19.37 -7.64
CA LYS A 285 -17.18 20.28 -8.46
C LYS A 285 -18.64 19.85 -8.55
N ALA A 286 -18.92 18.55 -8.60
CA ALA A 286 -20.27 18.05 -8.74
C ALA A 286 -21.06 18.08 -7.40
N ASP A 287 -20.40 17.90 -6.26
CA ASP A 287 -21.06 17.77 -4.96
C ASP A 287 -21.15 19.10 -4.19
N PHE A 288 -20.24 20.06 -4.45
CA PHE A 288 -20.09 21.25 -3.60
C PHE A 288 -20.07 22.60 -4.34
N LEU A 289 -19.96 22.61 -5.66
CA LEU A 289 -19.93 23.83 -6.49
C LEU A 289 -21.04 23.85 -7.54
#